data_49a05eb696c173c3ab578e02ecdffabb
#
_entry.id   49a05eb696c173c3ab578e02ecdffabb
#
_cell.length_a   1.000
_cell.length_b   1.000
_cell.length_c   1.000
_cell.angle_alpha   90.00
_cell.angle_beta   90.00
_cell.angle_gamma   90.00
#
_symmetry.space_group_name_H-M   'P 1'
#
loop_
_entity.id
_entity.type
_entity.pdbx_description
1 polymer ?
#
loop_
_entity_poly.entity_id
_entity_poly.type
_entity_poly.pdbx_seq_one_letter_code
_entity_poly.pdbx_strand_id
1 'polypeptide(L)'
;MTLTAPGSTQADSSAGGPIPPCPARGLVCRNCGATFGLIAEHACAECFGPLEVDYDPELMRAVSREQIEAGPQNIWRYAGLLPVGQDPAGRVSLDPGLTPLVRADRLAEELGLTGGLWVKDDSANPTHSFKDRVVSLAATAAKGLGYRKIAAASTGNLANSVAAHAARVGIPSFVFIPSDLEPGKVVQSAVYGQTLVAVDGSYDDVNRLTSELAETDEFEDTAFVNQNVRPYYAEGSKTMGYEIAEQLGWRIPAQVVIPMASGSLLTKVDKAFRELVAAGIVEATEWRIFGAQSAGCDPIATAFEQGWDVVKPVKPTGIAKSLNIGNPADGPYALDAIRRTGGSVGRVGDDAIVQGIRDLARTTGIFAETAGGVTVAVLRQLVEDGRLDPAAETVVLNTGEGLKTLDPLEPVVGPTHRVQPSLSSVRAAGLIG
;
A
#
# COMPACT_ATOMS: atom_id res chain seq x y z
N MET A 1 -2.08 -37.40 -40.14
CA MET A 1 -1.16 -37.34 -38.97
C MET A 1 -1.81 -36.44 -37.94
N THR A 2 -2.55 -37.06 -37.02
CA THR A 2 -3.36 -36.37 -36.02
C THR A 2 -2.52 -36.27 -34.77
N LEU A 3 -2.17 -35.04 -34.37
CA LEU A 3 -1.47 -34.75 -33.12
C LEU A 3 -2.48 -34.76 -31.96
N THR A 4 -2.36 -35.77 -31.11
CA THR A 4 -3.06 -35.84 -29.82
C THR A 4 -2.36 -34.95 -28.80
N ALA A 5 -3.10 -34.04 -28.16
CA ALA A 5 -2.65 -33.23 -27.06
C ALA A 5 -2.41 -34.10 -25.80
N PRO A 6 -1.37 -33.77 -24.96
CA PRO A 6 -1.15 -34.50 -23.73
C PRO A 6 -2.19 -34.11 -22.69
N GLY A 7 -2.71 -35.12 -21.99
CA GLY A 7 -3.75 -35.00 -20.99
C GLY A 7 -3.35 -34.09 -19.82
N SER A 8 -4.27 -33.22 -19.43
CA SER A 8 -4.23 -32.45 -18.19
C SER A 8 -4.35 -33.42 -17.00
N THR A 9 -3.29 -33.60 -16.26
CA THR A 9 -3.36 -34.18 -14.91
C THR A 9 -4.07 -33.18 -14.01
N GLN A 10 -5.31 -33.46 -13.68
CA GLN A 10 -5.99 -32.82 -12.54
C GLN A 10 -5.18 -33.14 -11.30
N ALA A 11 -4.64 -32.08 -10.67
CA ALA A 11 -4.08 -32.19 -9.34
C ALA A 11 -5.21 -32.50 -8.36
N ASP A 12 -5.05 -33.61 -7.65
CA ASP A 12 -5.96 -34.12 -6.63
C ASP A 12 -6.01 -33.11 -5.45
N SER A 13 -7.12 -32.39 -5.32
CA SER A 13 -7.31 -31.33 -4.30
C SER A 13 -7.91 -31.90 -2.98
N SER A 14 -7.50 -33.08 -2.54
CA SER A 14 -8.05 -33.73 -1.35
C SER A 14 -7.13 -33.74 -0.14
N ALA A 15 -6.50 -32.61 0.19
CA ALA A 15 -5.79 -32.42 1.46
C ALA A 15 -6.19 -31.09 2.12
N GLY A 16 -7.48 -30.75 2.13
CA GLY A 16 -7.99 -29.57 2.82
C GLY A 16 -8.78 -29.97 4.06
N GLY A 17 -8.23 -29.71 5.25
CA GLY A 17 -9.05 -29.63 6.46
C GLY A 17 -10.16 -28.58 6.29
N PRO A 18 -11.16 -28.52 7.18
CA PRO A 18 -12.28 -27.59 7.08
C PRO A 18 -11.75 -26.16 6.99
N ILE A 19 -12.28 -25.39 6.01
CA ILE A 19 -11.94 -23.98 5.81
C ILE A 19 -12.21 -23.24 7.12
N PRO A 20 -11.21 -22.57 7.75
CA PRO A 20 -11.43 -21.87 9.01
C PRO A 20 -12.49 -20.78 8.85
N PRO A 21 -13.30 -20.48 9.86
CA PRO A 21 -14.26 -19.41 9.81
C PRO A 21 -13.56 -18.05 9.67
N CYS A 22 -14.26 -17.04 9.14
CA CYS A 22 -13.77 -15.66 9.11
C CYS A 22 -13.44 -15.20 10.54
N PRO A 23 -12.22 -14.72 10.82
CA PRO A 23 -11.84 -14.32 12.18
C PRO A 23 -12.46 -12.98 12.62
N ALA A 24 -13.05 -12.20 11.72
CA ALA A 24 -13.68 -10.93 12.04
C ALA A 24 -15.05 -11.15 12.68
N ARG A 25 -15.27 -10.54 13.86
CA ARG A 25 -16.53 -10.55 14.61
C ARG A 25 -17.47 -9.43 14.19
N GLY A 26 -16.92 -8.30 13.74
CA GLY A 26 -17.64 -7.08 13.41
C GLY A 26 -16.72 -5.91 13.20
N LEU A 27 -17.28 -4.72 13.35
CA LEU A 27 -16.54 -3.46 13.36
C LEU A 27 -16.59 -2.85 14.76
N VAL A 28 -15.55 -2.14 15.14
CA VAL A 28 -15.43 -1.40 16.41
C VAL A 28 -15.02 0.03 16.15
N CYS A 29 -15.65 0.97 16.84
CA CYS A 29 -15.26 2.37 16.78
C CYS A 29 -13.94 2.60 17.53
N ARG A 30 -12.96 3.22 16.87
CA ARG A 30 -11.65 3.53 17.48
C ARG A 30 -11.74 4.59 18.59
N ASN A 31 -12.80 5.42 18.59
CA ASN A 31 -12.95 6.52 19.56
C ASN A 31 -13.78 6.12 20.79
N CYS A 32 -14.99 5.56 20.57
CA CYS A 32 -15.92 5.29 21.68
C CYS A 32 -16.08 3.80 22.02
N GLY A 33 -15.50 2.90 21.22
CA GLY A 33 -15.59 1.46 21.44
C GLY A 33 -16.93 0.83 21.06
N ALA A 34 -17.90 1.57 20.49
CA ALA A 34 -19.15 1.02 20.00
C ALA A 34 -18.90 -0.07 18.95
N THR A 35 -19.67 -1.17 19.00
CA THR A 35 -19.50 -2.33 18.12
C THR A 35 -20.66 -2.46 17.15
N PHE A 36 -20.34 -2.93 15.93
CA PHE A 36 -21.28 -3.12 14.82
C PHE A 36 -21.03 -4.49 14.18
N GLY A 37 -22.02 -5.01 13.45
CA GLY A 37 -21.81 -6.18 12.60
C GLY A 37 -20.81 -5.93 11.48
N LEU A 38 -20.55 -6.95 10.66
CA LEU A 38 -19.80 -6.79 9.41
C LEU A 38 -20.71 -6.10 8.37
N ILE A 39 -20.61 -4.80 8.29
CA ILE A 39 -21.42 -3.91 7.44
C ILE A 39 -20.52 -2.99 6.62
N ALA A 40 -21.09 -2.34 5.60
CA ALA A 40 -20.37 -1.40 4.75
C ALA A 40 -20.50 0.04 5.29
N GLU A 41 -19.89 0.27 6.45
CA GLU A 41 -19.84 1.56 7.11
C GLU A 41 -18.40 1.91 7.50
N HIS A 42 -18.04 3.18 7.41
CA HIS A 42 -16.70 3.65 7.75
C HIS A 42 -16.66 4.55 8.98
N ALA A 43 -17.81 5.10 9.37
CA ALA A 43 -17.96 5.99 10.50
C ALA A 43 -18.95 5.43 11.53
N CYS A 44 -18.67 5.67 12.80
CA CYS A 44 -19.51 5.28 13.91
C CYS A 44 -20.80 6.11 13.94
N ALA A 45 -21.96 5.46 14.05
CA ALA A 45 -23.24 6.14 14.19
C ALA A 45 -23.38 6.95 15.51
N GLU A 46 -22.61 6.58 16.55
CA GLU A 46 -22.69 7.21 17.87
C GLU A 46 -21.81 8.48 18.00
N CYS A 47 -20.60 8.45 17.42
CA CYS A 47 -19.63 9.54 17.63
C CYS A 47 -18.88 10.01 16.37
N PHE A 48 -19.27 9.49 15.21
CA PHE A 48 -18.63 9.75 13.91
C PHE A 48 -17.13 9.38 13.83
N GLY A 49 -16.62 8.65 14.85
CA GLY A 49 -15.26 8.12 14.83
C GLY A 49 -15.09 7.01 13.78
N PRO A 50 -13.86 6.77 13.29
CA PRO A 50 -13.62 5.76 12.27
C PRO A 50 -13.83 4.35 12.84
N LEU A 51 -14.42 3.49 12.01
CA LEU A 51 -14.60 2.08 12.31
C LEU A 51 -13.37 1.27 11.89
N GLU A 52 -13.07 0.25 12.65
CA GLU A 52 -12.00 -0.72 12.40
C GLU A 52 -12.54 -2.13 12.56
N VAL A 53 -11.96 -3.10 11.86
CA VAL A 53 -12.35 -4.51 12.00
C VAL A 53 -11.92 -5.04 13.37
N ASP A 54 -12.90 -5.64 14.08
CA ASP A 54 -12.71 -6.36 15.32
C ASP A 54 -12.56 -7.86 15.05
N TYR A 55 -11.57 -8.49 15.68
CA TYR A 55 -11.21 -9.88 15.43
C TYR A 55 -11.43 -10.74 16.69
N ASP A 56 -11.77 -12.01 16.45
CA ASP A 56 -11.77 -13.01 17.47
C ASP A 56 -10.34 -13.45 17.80
N PRO A 57 -9.83 -13.17 19.01
CA PRO A 57 -8.46 -13.52 19.39
C PRO A 57 -8.19 -15.03 19.40
N GLU A 58 -9.22 -15.87 19.62
CA GLU A 58 -9.06 -17.33 19.64
C GLU A 58 -8.89 -17.85 18.21
N LEU A 59 -9.70 -17.36 17.27
CA LEU A 59 -9.55 -17.71 15.86
C LEU A 59 -8.22 -17.23 15.29
N MET A 60 -7.75 -16.03 15.68
CA MET A 60 -6.44 -15.52 15.28
C MET A 60 -5.30 -16.41 15.79
N ARG A 61 -5.36 -16.87 17.06
CA ARG A 61 -4.37 -17.78 17.66
C ARG A 61 -4.40 -19.19 17.09
N ALA A 62 -5.50 -19.59 16.46
CA ALA A 62 -5.60 -20.89 15.80
C ALA A 62 -4.82 -20.96 14.47
N VAL A 63 -4.38 -19.82 13.93
CA VAL A 63 -3.59 -19.76 12.70
C VAL A 63 -2.14 -20.07 13.01
N SER A 64 -1.55 -21.08 12.33
CA SER A 64 -0.15 -21.44 12.50
C SER A 64 0.74 -20.96 11.33
N ARG A 65 2.05 -20.93 11.54
CA ARG A 65 3.04 -20.61 10.49
C ARG A 65 2.94 -21.60 9.35
N GLU A 66 2.84 -22.89 9.65
CA GLU A 66 2.76 -23.96 8.66
C GLU A 66 1.52 -23.82 7.77
N GLN A 67 0.39 -23.38 8.32
CA GLN A 67 -0.81 -23.09 7.54
C GLN A 67 -0.61 -21.90 6.60
N ILE A 68 0.05 -20.85 7.06
CA ILE A 68 0.38 -19.69 6.24
C ILE A 68 1.35 -20.09 5.12
N GLU A 69 2.43 -20.80 5.45
CA GLU A 69 3.47 -21.23 4.49
C GLU A 69 2.92 -22.18 3.42
N ALA A 70 1.97 -23.04 3.80
CA ALA A 70 1.26 -23.93 2.86
C ALA A 70 0.25 -23.19 1.96
N GLY A 71 -0.07 -21.93 2.27
CA GLY A 71 -1.01 -21.10 1.51
C GLY A 71 -0.50 -20.66 0.15
N PRO A 72 -1.34 -19.97 -0.66
CA PRO A 72 -0.96 -19.52 -1.99
C PRO A 72 0.15 -18.44 -1.92
N GLN A 73 0.84 -18.21 -3.05
CA GLN A 73 1.93 -17.22 -3.14
C GLN A 73 1.38 -15.80 -3.38
N ASN A 74 0.45 -15.35 -2.52
CA ASN A 74 -0.19 -14.02 -2.56
C ASN A 74 -0.80 -13.68 -1.20
N ILE A 75 -1.52 -12.54 -1.06
CA ILE A 75 -2.11 -12.10 0.22
C ILE A 75 -3.05 -13.13 0.87
N TRP A 76 -3.64 -14.02 0.08
CA TRP A 76 -4.63 -14.97 0.57
C TRP A 76 -4.05 -16.11 1.41
N ARG A 77 -2.71 -16.23 1.48
CA ARG A 77 -2.05 -17.11 2.46
C ARG A 77 -2.34 -16.69 3.90
N TYR A 78 -2.63 -15.40 4.10
CA TYR A 78 -3.01 -14.82 5.40
C TYR A 78 -4.53 -14.75 5.60
N ALA A 79 -5.32 -15.46 4.80
CA ALA A 79 -6.79 -15.37 4.87
C ALA A 79 -7.35 -15.64 6.26
N GLY A 80 -6.72 -16.51 7.06
CA GLY A 80 -7.06 -16.76 8.47
C GLY A 80 -6.87 -15.56 9.40
N LEU A 81 -6.21 -14.49 8.94
CA LEU A 81 -5.97 -13.24 9.67
C LEU A 81 -6.68 -12.04 9.01
N LEU A 82 -7.56 -12.28 8.02
CA LEU A 82 -8.24 -11.23 7.23
C LEU A 82 -9.76 -11.27 7.40
N PRO A 83 -10.46 -10.13 7.27
CA PRO A 83 -11.89 -10.01 7.60
C PRO A 83 -12.82 -10.44 6.46
N VAL A 84 -12.51 -11.53 5.79
CA VAL A 84 -13.30 -12.05 4.65
C VAL A 84 -13.45 -13.56 4.73
N GLY A 85 -14.46 -14.08 4.03
CA GLY A 85 -14.64 -15.52 3.90
C GLY A 85 -13.45 -16.21 3.26
N GLN A 86 -13.18 -17.44 3.70
CA GLN A 86 -12.01 -18.22 3.28
C GLN A 86 -12.18 -18.86 1.89
N ASP A 87 -13.41 -18.86 1.33
CA ASP A 87 -13.70 -19.48 0.03
C ASP A 87 -12.99 -18.73 -1.11
N PRO A 88 -12.06 -19.37 -1.84
CA PRO A 88 -11.40 -18.77 -2.98
C PRO A 88 -12.35 -18.30 -4.10
N ALA A 89 -13.48 -18.95 -4.30
CA ALA A 89 -14.46 -18.59 -5.34
C ALA A 89 -15.14 -17.22 -5.08
N GLY A 90 -15.15 -16.78 -3.82
CA GLY A 90 -15.65 -15.45 -3.44
C GLY A 90 -14.71 -14.30 -3.75
N ARG A 91 -13.45 -14.55 -4.05
CA ARG A 91 -12.41 -13.52 -4.14
C ARG A 91 -12.52 -12.67 -5.40
N VAL A 92 -12.28 -11.38 -5.22
CA VAL A 92 -12.08 -10.40 -6.30
C VAL A 92 -10.60 -10.06 -6.30
N SER A 93 -9.79 -10.75 -7.12
CA SER A 93 -8.35 -10.72 -6.95
C SER A 93 -7.58 -10.87 -8.27
N LEU A 94 -6.46 -10.17 -8.34
CA LEU A 94 -5.35 -10.38 -9.27
C LEU A 94 -4.19 -11.13 -8.59
N ASP A 95 -4.45 -11.75 -7.43
CA ASP A 95 -3.46 -12.45 -6.62
C ASP A 95 -2.24 -11.59 -6.21
N PRO A 96 -2.47 -10.37 -5.66
CA PRO A 96 -1.40 -9.50 -5.22
C PRO A 96 -0.68 -10.05 -3.99
N GLY A 97 0.48 -9.48 -3.72
CA GLY A 97 1.26 -9.76 -2.52
C GLY A 97 2.35 -10.78 -2.71
N LEU A 98 2.96 -11.18 -1.62
CA LEU A 98 4.23 -11.90 -1.53
C LEU A 98 5.31 -11.27 -2.43
N THR A 99 5.28 -9.94 -2.48
CA THR A 99 6.22 -9.14 -3.25
C THR A 99 7.64 -9.27 -2.69
N PRO A 100 8.68 -8.98 -3.48
CA PRO A 100 10.06 -9.14 -3.03
C PRO A 100 10.40 -8.32 -1.78
N LEU A 101 11.16 -8.92 -0.88
CA LEU A 101 11.91 -8.24 0.17
C LEU A 101 13.39 -8.26 -0.25
N VAL A 102 13.86 -7.15 -0.81
CA VAL A 102 15.16 -7.06 -1.48
C VAL A 102 16.22 -6.53 -0.54
N ARG A 103 17.33 -7.26 -0.39
CA ARG A 103 18.48 -6.78 0.36
C ARG A 103 19.16 -5.61 -0.36
N ALA A 104 19.41 -4.50 0.36
CA ALA A 104 19.90 -3.24 -0.20
C ALA A 104 21.30 -2.87 0.35
N ASP A 105 22.27 -3.79 0.24
CA ASP A 105 23.60 -3.66 0.84
C ASP A 105 24.36 -2.42 0.35
N ARG A 106 24.31 -2.11 -0.96
CA ARG A 106 24.95 -0.91 -1.51
C ARG A 106 24.34 0.40 -1.00
N LEU A 107 23.01 0.42 -0.84
CA LEU A 107 22.34 1.58 -0.26
C LEU A 107 22.67 1.70 1.24
N ALA A 108 22.71 0.57 1.95
CA ALA A 108 23.11 0.52 3.35
C ALA A 108 24.53 1.07 3.56
N GLU A 109 25.48 0.64 2.74
CA GLU A 109 26.88 1.13 2.78
C GLU A 109 26.95 2.65 2.59
N GLU A 110 26.24 3.19 1.57
CA GLU A 110 26.22 4.63 1.30
C GLU A 110 25.58 5.47 2.41
N LEU A 111 24.66 4.87 3.17
CA LEU A 111 23.98 5.51 4.31
C LEU A 111 24.66 5.23 5.65
N GLY A 112 25.74 4.39 5.70
CA GLY A 112 26.41 4.00 6.93
C GLY A 112 25.58 3.07 7.82
N LEU A 113 24.62 2.32 7.26
CA LEU A 113 23.81 1.34 7.99
C LEU A 113 24.56 0.01 8.09
N THR A 114 24.75 -0.49 9.30
CA THR A 114 25.48 -1.74 9.58
C THR A 114 24.57 -2.89 10.02
N GLY A 115 23.34 -2.59 10.47
CA GLY A 115 22.37 -3.60 10.92
C GLY A 115 21.66 -4.34 9.79
N GLY A 116 21.83 -3.89 8.55
CA GLY A 116 21.17 -4.42 7.36
C GLY A 116 19.95 -3.58 6.93
N LEU A 117 19.83 -3.42 5.62
CA LEU A 117 18.74 -2.69 4.99
C LEU A 117 18.01 -3.56 3.98
N TRP A 118 16.68 -3.53 4.04
CA TRP A 118 15.80 -4.23 3.13
C TRP A 118 14.80 -3.28 2.50
N VAL A 119 14.44 -3.54 1.26
CA VAL A 119 13.36 -2.84 0.55
C VAL A 119 12.21 -3.81 0.34
N LYS A 120 11.05 -3.53 0.92
CA LYS A 120 9.80 -4.22 0.59
C LYS A 120 9.24 -3.59 -0.68
N ASP A 121 9.30 -4.32 -1.79
CA ASP A 121 9.04 -3.78 -3.12
C ASP A 121 7.66 -4.14 -3.65
N ASP A 122 6.68 -3.30 -3.38
CA ASP A 122 5.30 -3.46 -3.85
C ASP A 122 5.07 -2.95 -5.28
N SER A 123 6.09 -2.48 -5.98
CA SER A 123 6.02 -2.25 -7.43
C SER A 123 5.82 -3.55 -8.21
N ALA A 124 6.18 -4.69 -7.61
CA ALA A 124 5.99 -6.02 -8.18
C ALA A 124 4.54 -6.54 -8.15
N ASN A 125 3.59 -5.82 -7.57
CA ASN A 125 2.17 -6.18 -7.63
C ASN A 125 1.60 -6.07 -9.06
N PRO A 126 0.48 -6.76 -9.36
CA PRO A 126 -0.10 -6.84 -10.72
C PRO A 126 -0.37 -5.51 -11.42
N THR A 127 -0.81 -4.48 -10.70
CA THR A 127 -0.97 -3.11 -11.25
C THR A 127 0.15 -2.17 -10.79
N HIS A 128 1.29 -2.73 -10.40
CA HIS A 128 2.51 -2.01 -10.05
C HIS A 128 2.40 -1.06 -8.86
N SER A 129 1.57 -1.42 -7.86
CA SER A 129 1.54 -0.72 -6.58
C SER A 129 0.88 -1.53 -5.46
N PHE A 130 1.11 -1.12 -4.21
CA PHE A 130 0.50 -1.75 -3.03
C PHE A 130 -1.04 -1.66 -3.00
N LYS A 131 -1.64 -0.83 -3.88
CA LYS A 131 -3.11 -0.69 -3.96
C LYS A 131 -3.80 -1.99 -4.32
N ASP A 132 -3.13 -2.91 -4.97
CA ASP A 132 -3.70 -4.22 -5.28
C ASP A 132 -4.06 -5.02 -4.03
N ARG A 133 -3.30 -4.90 -2.95
CA ARG A 133 -3.59 -5.53 -1.66
C ARG A 133 -4.91 -5.06 -1.08
N VAL A 134 -5.06 -3.75 -0.97
CA VAL A 134 -6.21 -3.11 -0.35
C VAL A 134 -7.47 -3.23 -1.20
N VAL A 135 -7.34 -3.14 -2.52
CA VAL A 135 -8.48 -3.30 -3.44
C VAL A 135 -8.96 -4.74 -3.49
N SER A 136 -8.03 -5.71 -3.57
CA SER A 136 -8.39 -7.12 -3.56
C SER A 136 -9.23 -7.49 -2.34
N LEU A 137 -8.82 -7.01 -1.15
CA LEU A 137 -9.56 -7.28 0.09
C LEU A 137 -10.89 -6.53 0.15
N ALA A 138 -10.90 -5.23 -0.15
CA ALA A 138 -12.12 -4.41 -0.12
C ALA A 138 -13.18 -4.91 -1.11
N ALA A 139 -12.78 -5.22 -2.34
CA ALA A 139 -13.70 -5.73 -3.36
C ALA A 139 -14.23 -7.13 -3.01
N THR A 140 -13.41 -7.99 -2.40
CA THR A 140 -13.85 -9.30 -1.88
C THR A 140 -14.85 -9.12 -0.74
N ALA A 141 -14.59 -8.24 0.21
CA ALA A 141 -15.52 -7.91 1.29
C ALA A 141 -16.83 -7.34 0.74
N ALA A 142 -16.76 -6.38 -0.19
CA ALA A 142 -17.92 -5.78 -0.85
C ALA A 142 -18.79 -6.84 -1.51
N LYS A 143 -18.21 -7.76 -2.28
CA LYS A 143 -18.93 -8.89 -2.88
C LYS A 143 -19.60 -9.77 -1.81
N GLY A 144 -18.89 -10.06 -0.72
CA GLY A 144 -19.44 -10.82 0.41
C GLY A 144 -20.59 -10.12 1.13
N LEU A 145 -20.60 -8.79 1.14
CA LEU A 145 -21.68 -7.94 1.67
C LEU A 145 -22.85 -7.73 0.69
N GLY A 146 -22.80 -8.32 -0.53
CA GLY A 146 -23.87 -8.27 -1.50
C GLY A 146 -23.76 -7.18 -2.57
N TYR A 147 -22.69 -6.38 -2.56
CA TYR A 147 -22.43 -5.40 -3.62
C TYR A 147 -22.11 -6.08 -4.95
N ARG A 148 -22.59 -5.52 -6.03
CA ARG A 148 -22.42 -6.05 -7.40
C ARG A 148 -21.53 -5.19 -8.27
N LYS A 149 -21.22 -3.98 -7.83
CA LYS A 149 -20.38 -2.99 -8.50
C LYS A 149 -19.35 -2.43 -7.53
N ILE A 150 -18.22 -1.97 -8.04
CA ILE A 150 -17.21 -1.27 -7.23
C ILE A 150 -16.89 0.08 -7.84
N ALA A 151 -16.57 1.06 -7.00
CA ALA A 151 -16.23 2.41 -7.42
C ALA A 151 -15.08 2.99 -6.60
N ALA A 152 -14.40 3.99 -7.16
CA ALA A 152 -13.43 4.80 -6.44
C ALA A 152 -13.35 6.23 -7.01
N ALA A 153 -13.09 7.20 -6.12
CA ALA A 153 -12.56 8.50 -6.48
C ALA A 153 -11.04 8.42 -6.45
N SER A 154 -10.37 8.43 -7.60
CA SER A 154 -8.90 8.33 -7.64
C SER A 154 -8.31 8.65 -9.00
N THR A 155 -7.17 9.31 -8.98
CA THR A 155 -6.42 9.72 -10.18
C THR A 155 -5.17 8.87 -10.46
N GLY A 156 -4.95 7.77 -9.72
CA GLY A 156 -3.68 7.04 -9.83
C GLY A 156 -3.78 5.56 -9.46
N ASN A 157 -2.88 5.09 -8.61
CA ASN A 157 -2.73 3.68 -8.26
C ASN A 157 -4.03 2.98 -7.82
N LEU A 158 -4.89 3.67 -7.07
CA LEU A 158 -6.17 3.11 -6.64
C LEU A 158 -7.12 2.90 -7.83
N ALA A 159 -7.22 3.87 -8.75
CA ALA A 159 -8.04 3.77 -9.95
C ALA A 159 -7.65 2.56 -10.80
N ASN A 160 -6.34 2.41 -11.06
CA ASN A 160 -5.81 1.29 -11.84
C ASN A 160 -6.15 -0.05 -11.20
N SER A 161 -5.94 -0.15 -9.89
CA SER A 161 -6.18 -1.38 -9.15
C SER A 161 -7.68 -1.77 -9.14
N VAL A 162 -8.58 -0.81 -8.91
CA VAL A 162 -10.05 -1.04 -8.96
C VAL A 162 -10.46 -1.53 -10.34
N ALA A 163 -10.03 -0.83 -11.40
CA ALA A 163 -10.36 -1.19 -12.77
C ALA A 163 -9.87 -2.60 -13.14
N ALA A 164 -8.62 -2.91 -12.81
CA ALA A 164 -8.00 -4.19 -13.13
C ALA A 164 -8.63 -5.37 -12.39
N HIS A 165 -8.87 -5.23 -11.08
CA HIS A 165 -9.52 -6.26 -10.27
C HIS A 165 -10.96 -6.52 -10.72
N ALA A 166 -11.71 -5.45 -11.02
CA ALA A 166 -13.07 -5.56 -11.55
C ALA A 166 -13.11 -6.27 -12.89
N ALA A 167 -12.23 -5.89 -13.82
CA ALA A 167 -12.11 -6.50 -15.14
C ALA A 167 -11.80 -7.99 -15.05
N ARG A 168 -10.91 -8.40 -14.13
CA ARG A 168 -10.51 -9.80 -13.92
C ARG A 168 -11.67 -10.74 -13.61
N VAL A 169 -12.66 -10.25 -12.85
CA VAL A 169 -13.81 -11.05 -12.40
C VAL A 169 -15.13 -10.65 -13.07
N GLY A 170 -15.11 -9.70 -14.01
CA GLY A 170 -16.27 -9.27 -14.77
C GLY A 170 -17.31 -8.47 -13.98
N ILE A 171 -16.91 -7.75 -12.91
CA ILE A 171 -17.82 -6.84 -12.17
C ILE A 171 -17.77 -5.44 -12.78
N PRO A 172 -18.91 -4.76 -12.93
CA PRO A 172 -18.93 -3.35 -13.33
C PRO A 172 -18.16 -2.48 -12.34
N SER A 173 -17.36 -1.54 -12.85
CA SER A 173 -16.65 -0.60 -12.01
C SER A 173 -16.71 0.83 -12.53
N PHE A 174 -16.68 1.78 -11.58
CA PHE A 174 -16.71 3.22 -11.84
C PHE A 174 -15.47 3.86 -11.23
N VAL A 175 -14.77 4.66 -12.02
CA VAL A 175 -13.68 5.48 -11.55
C VAL A 175 -13.99 6.94 -11.84
N PHE A 176 -14.01 7.76 -10.79
CA PHE A 176 -14.27 9.19 -10.88
C PHE A 176 -12.96 9.95 -10.78
N ILE A 177 -12.69 10.84 -11.74
CA ILE A 177 -11.47 11.63 -11.84
C ILE A 177 -11.79 13.11 -12.11
N PRO A 178 -10.92 14.07 -11.75
CA PRO A 178 -10.99 15.43 -12.30
C PRO A 178 -10.82 15.42 -13.82
N SER A 179 -11.55 16.30 -14.52
CA SER A 179 -11.53 16.37 -15.99
C SER A 179 -10.19 16.86 -16.58
N ASP A 180 -9.36 17.53 -15.77
CA ASP A 180 -8.04 18.05 -16.14
C ASP A 180 -6.88 17.07 -15.85
N LEU A 181 -7.19 15.79 -15.62
CA LEU A 181 -6.18 14.77 -15.36
C LEU A 181 -5.30 14.52 -16.60
N GLU A 182 -4.00 14.31 -16.36
CA GLU A 182 -3.01 14.06 -17.41
C GLU A 182 -3.38 12.82 -18.26
N PRO A 183 -3.26 12.87 -19.60
CA PRO A 183 -3.69 11.78 -20.50
C PRO A 183 -3.11 10.41 -20.16
N GLY A 184 -1.84 10.36 -19.73
CA GLY A 184 -1.18 9.11 -19.34
C GLY A 184 -1.87 8.39 -18.18
N LYS A 185 -2.36 9.13 -17.19
CA LYS A 185 -3.11 8.58 -16.04
C LYS A 185 -4.51 8.12 -16.44
N VAL A 186 -5.17 8.85 -17.36
CA VAL A 186 -6.45 8.46 -17.93
C VAL A 186 -6.33 7.10 -18.63
N VAL A 187 -5.32 6.95 -19.52
CA VAL A 187 -5.09 5.72 -20.28
C VAL A 187 -4.81 4.53 -19.37
N GLN A 188 -3.98 4.70 -18.33
CA GLN A 188 -3.65 3.63 -17.38
C GLN A 188 -4.88 3.01 -16.71
N SER A 189 -5.93 3.78 -16.52
CA SER A 189 -7.20 3.29 -15.96
C SER A 189 -8.15 2.85 -17.06
N ALA A 190 -8.38 3.64 -18.10
CA ALA A 190 -9.36 3.40 -19.15
C ALA A 190 -9.15 2.08 -19.92
N VAL A 191 -7.92 1.60 -20.02
CA VAL A 191 -7.57 0.37 -20.78
C VAL A 191 -8.30 -0.89 -20.27
N TYR A 192 -8.73 -0.91 -19.02
CA TYR A 192 -9.43 -2.05 -18.43
C TYR A 192 -10.94 -2.09 -18.75
N GLY A 193 -11.47 -1.08 -19.44
CA GLY A 193 -12.88 -1.04 -19.89
C GLY A 193 -13.90 -0.69 -18.82
N GLN A 194 -13.48 -0.13 -17.66
CA GLN A 194 -14.39 0.41 -16.65
C GLN A 194 -15.10 1.67 -17.14
N THR A 195 -16.16 2.08 -16.44
CA THR A 195 -16.76 3.40 -16.63
C THR A 195 -15.89 4.46 -15.96
N LEU A 196 -15.18 5.23 -16.77
CA LEU A 196 -14.36 6.35 -16.31
C LEU A 196 -15.17 7.64 -16.43
N VAL A 197 -15.38 8.32 -15.30
CA VAL A 197 -16.20 9.54 -15.21
C VAL A 197 -15.28 10.74 -14.96
N ALA A 198 -15.19 11.64 -15.93
CA ALA A 198 -14.49 12.91 -15.77
C ALA A 198 -15.44 13.95 -15.15
N VAL A 199 -15.04 14.53 -14.03
CA VAL A 199 -15.80 15.50 -13.25
C VAL A 199 -15.15 16.88 -13.42
N ASP A 200 -15.94 17.88 -13.80
CA ASP A 200 -15.47 19.26 -13.90
C ASP A 200 -15.34 19.85 -12.49
N GLY A 201 -14.18 19.70 -11.89
CA GLY A 201 -13.87 20.12 -10.52
C GLY A 201 -12.54 19.60 -10.01
N SER A 202 -12.20 19.98 -8.79
CA SER A 202 -11.02 19.52 -8.07
C SER A 202 -11.17 18.07 -7.59
N TYR A 203 -10.06 17.47 -7.13
CA TYR A 203 -10.12 16.15 -6.47
C TYR A 203 -11.03 16.12 -5.24
N ASP A 204 -11.12 17.22 -4.50
CA ASP A 204 -12.02 17.34 -3.35
C ASP A 204 -13.49 17.35 -3.79
N ASP A 205 -13.80 17.99 -4.94
CA ASP A 205 -15.14 17.93 -5.54
C ASP A 205 -15.51 16.53 -5.98
N VAL A 206 -14.57 15.78 -6.57
CA VAL A 206 -14.76 14.37 -6.92
C VAL A 206 -15.05 13.52 -5.68
N ASN A 207 -14.28 13.70 -4.59
CA ASN A 207 -14.51 12.97 -3.35
C ASN A 207 -15.86 13.29 -2.71
N ARG A 208 -16.25 14.57 -2.70
CA ARG A 208 -17.57 14.98 -2.20
C ARG A 208 -18.69 14.37 -3.03
N LEU A 209 -18.62 14.46 -4.37
CA LEU A 209 -19.60 13.87 -5.26
C LEU A 209 -19.74 12.36 -5.04
N THR A 210 -18.63 11.64 -4.94
CA THR A 210 -18.68 10.17 -4.72
C THR A 210 -19.21 9.79 -3.35
N SER A 211 -19.02 10.64 -2.33
CA SER A 211 -19.66 10.43 -1.02
C SER A 211 -21.17 10.64 -1.09
N GLU A 212 -21.63 11.65 -1.81
CA GLU A 212 -23.05 11.89 -2.06
C GLU A 212 -23.67 10.74 -2.85
N LEU A 213 -22.99 10.25 -3.92
CA LEU A 213 -23.46 9.11 -4.73
C LEU A 213 -23.57 7.81 -3.92
N ALA A 214 -22.66 7.57 -2.99
CA ALA A 214 -22.68 6.38 -2.14
C ALA A 214 -23.92 6.30 -1.21
N GLU A 215 -24.63 7.42 -1.01
CA GLU A 215 -25.84 7.52 -0.19
C GLU A 215 -27.11 7.48 -1.04
N THR A 216 -27.02 7.36 -2.38
CA THR A 216 -28.18 7.34 -3.27
C THR A 216 -28.65 5.92 -3.60
N ASP A 217 -29.95 5.76 -3.86
CA ASP A 217 -30.56 4.48 -4.24
C ASP A 217 -29.97 3.94 -5.57
N GLU A 218 -29.54 4.82 -6.48
CA GLU A 218 -28.95 4.45 -7.78
C GLU A 218 -27.61 3.75 -7.63
N PHE A 219 -26.89 3.98 -6.53
CA PHE A 219 -25.63 3.38 -6.20
C PHE A 219 -25.68 2.42 -5.00
N GLU A 220 -26.87 2.00 -4.55
CA GLU A 220 -27.07 1.10 -3.39
C GLU A 220 -26.29 -0.23 -3.52
N ASP A 221 -26.12 -0.74 -4.77
CA ASP A 221 -25.40 -1.97 -5.07
C ASP A 221 -23.91 -1.73 -5.43
N THR A 222 -23.38 -0.52 -5.20
CA THR A 222 -22.03 -0.08 -5.54
C THR A 222 -21.18 0.16 -4.29
N ALA A 223 -20.10 -0.57 -4.15
CA ALA A 223 -19.13 -0.34 -3.08
C ALA A 223 -18.06 0.67 -3.51
N PHE A 224 -18.02 1.81 -2.86
CA PHE A 224 -16.89 2.77 -2.97
C PHE A 224 -15.77 2.31 -2.07
N VAL A 225 -14.73 1.70 -2.65
CA VAL A 225 -13.72 0.92 -1.92
C VAL A 225 -12.95 1.71 -0.86
N ASN A 226 -12.78 3.01 -1.03
CA ASN A 226 -12.11 3.90 -0.10
C ASN A 226 -13.07 4.75 0.77
N GLN A 227 -14.36 4.45 0.75
CA GLN A 227 -15.41 5.11 1.52
C GLN A 227 -16.20 4.08 2.36
N ASN A 228 -17.39 3.64 1.91
CA ASN A 228 -18.25 2.78 2.70
C ASN A 228 -17.63 1.42 3.11
N VAL A 229 -16.74 0.83 2.30
CA VAL A 229 -15.99 -0.39 2.67
C VAL A 229 -14.55 -0.11 3.13
N ARG A 230 -14.26 1.13 3.55
CA ARG A 230 -12.93 1.55 4.01
C ARG A 230 -12.33 0.72 5.14
N PRO A 231 -13.06 0.22 6.17
CA PRO A 231 -12.49 -0.67 7.17
C PRO A 231 -11.81 -1.89 6.56
N TYR A 232 -12.45 -2.54 5.59
CA TYR A 232 -11.90 -3.70 4.88
C TYR A 232 -10.75 -3.33 3.96
N TYR A 233 -10.85 -2.20 3.25
CA TYR A 233 -9.78 -1.64 2.44
C TYR A 233 -8.50 -1.46 3.27
N ALA A 234 -8.59 -0.83 4.42
CA ALA A 234 -7.45 -0.60 5.29
C ALA A 234 -6.77 -1.91 5.74
N GLU A 235 -7.56 -2.95 6.06
CA GLU A 235 -7.04 -4.25 6.49
C GLU A 235 -6.17 -4.95 5.43
N GLY A 236 -6.38 -4.69 4.13
CA GLY A 236 -5.49 -5.19 3.07
C GLY A 236 -4.03 -4.75 3.24
N SER A 237 -3.79 -3.59 3.82
CA SER A 237 -2.43 -3.08 4.10
C SER A 237 -1.68 -3.91 5.14
N LYS A 238 -2.37 -4.64 6.04
CA LYS A 238 -1.73 -5.51 7.04
C LYS A 238 -0.86 -6.60 6.39
N THR A 239 -1.29 -7.08 5.21
CA THR A 239 -0.57 -8.15 4.51
C THR A 239 0.88 -7.80 4.20
N MET A 240 1.20 -6.51 4.04
CA MET A 240 2.58 -6.05 3.90
C MET A 240 3.40 -6.30 5.17
N GLY A 241 2.85 -6.00 6.34
CA GLY A 241 3.50 -6.30 7.63
C GLY A 241 3.66 -7.79 7.89
N TYR A 242 2.66 -8.60 7.56
CA TYR A 242 2.73 -10.06 7.66
C TYR A 242 3.84 -10.63 6.77
N GLU A 243 3.92 -10.19 5.52
CA GLU A 243 4.95 -10.63 4.57
C GLU A 243 6.36 -10.22 5.01
N ILE A 244 6.54 -9.01 5.53
CA ILE A 244 7.83 -8.57 6.08
C ILE A 244 8.28 -9.53 7.17
N ALA A 245 7.41 -9.84 8.13
CA ALA A 245 7.75 -10.75 9.22
C ALA A 245 8.05 -12.17 8.73
N GLU A 246 7.24 -12.72 7.82
CA GLU A 246 7.44 -14.04 7.23
C GLU A 246 8.76 -14.11 6.45
N GLN A 247 9.00 -13.15 5.55
CA GLN A 247 10.20 -13.13 4.69
C GLN A 247 11.50 -12.87 5.47
N LEU A 248 11.42 -12.28 6.65
CA LEU A 248 12.52 -12.17 7.60
C LEU A 248 12.70 -13.43 8.48
N GLY A 249 11.99 -14.53 8.20
CA GLY A 249 12.05 -15.76 8.97
C GLY A 249 11.22 -15.70 10.26
N TRP A 250 10.02 -15.13 10.19
CA TRP A 250 9.06 -14.98 11.29
C TRP A 250 9.59 -14.14 12.45
N ARG A 251 10.16 -13.01 12.13
CA ARG A 251 10.60 -11.99 13.10
C ARG A 251 10.23 -10.59 12.63
N ILE A 252 10.03 -9.70 13.57
CA ILE A 252 9.72 -8.29 13.28
C ILE A 252 11.05 -7.55 13.14
N PRO A 253 11.26 -6.70 12.10
CA PRO A 253 12.45 -5.88 11.98
C PRO A 253 12.48 -4.81 13.08
N ALA A 254 13.68 -4.43 13.53
CA ALA A 254 13.84 -3.43 14.58
C ALA A 254 13.31 -2.05 14.15
N GLN A 255 13.38 -1.73 12.85
CA GLN A 255 12.99 -0.43 12.31
C GLN A 255 12.29 -0.57 10.97
N VAL A 256 11.20 0.21 10.76
CA VAL A 256 10.49 0.29 9.47
C VAL A 256 10.23 1.74 9.10
N VAL A 257 10.61 2.14 7.87
CA VAL A 257 10.34 3.48 7.32
C VAL A 257 9.20 3.37 6.30
N ILE A 258 8.12 4.11 6.53
CA ILE A 258 6.84 3.95 5.84
C ILE A 258 6.38 5.29 5.24
N PRO A 259 6.07 5.37 3.93
CA PRO A 259 5.52 6.58 3.34
C PRO A 259 4.09 6.82 3.85
N MET A 260 3.79 8.06 4.20
CA MET A 260 2.48 8.44 4.73
C MET A 260 1.75 9.40 3.80
N ALA A 261 0.58 8.99 3.35
CA ALA A 261 -0.48 9.87 2.82
C ALA A 261 -1.52 10.12 3.92
N SER A 262 -2.57 9.27 4.02
CA SER A 262 -3.54 9.33 5.13
C SER A 262 -3.02 8.78 6.47
N GLY A 263 -1.90 8.07 6.49
CA GLY A 263 -1.39 7.33 7.65
C GLY A 263 -1.86 5.88 7.74
N SER A 264 -2.81 5.45 6.90
CA SER A 264 -3.43 4.12 6.97
C SER A 264 -2.42 2.98 6.84
N LEU A 265 -1.52 3.01 5.84
CA LEU A 265 -0.51 1.96 5.66
C LEU A 265 0.35 1.78 6.91
N LEU A 266 0.84 2.88 7.48
CA LEU A 266 1.68 2.87 8.69
C LEU A 266 0.94 2.22 9.87
N THR A 267 -0.29 2.64 10.13
CA THR A 267 -1.09 2.10 11.24
C THR A 267 -1.39 0.61 11.06
N LYS A 268 -1.52 0.14 9.80
CA LYS A 268 -1.83 -1.26 9.51
C LYS A 268 -0.60 -2.17 9.51
N VAL A 269 0.58 -1.66 9.17
CA VAL A 269 1.84 -2.40 9.38
C VAL A 269 2.09 -2.59 10.87
N ASP A 270 1.90 -1.56 11.69
CA ASP A 270 1.97 -1.68 13.15
C ASP A 270 0.94 -2.67 13.71
N LYS A 271 -0.32 -2.57 13.24
CA LYS A 271 -1.38 -3.51 13.63
C LYS A 271 -1.01 -4.95 13.27
N ALA A 272 -0.44 -5.18 12.08
CA ALA A 272 0.00 -6.50 11.64
C ALA A 272 1.04 -7.10 12.59
N PHE A 273 2.05 -6.33 12.99
CA PHE A 273 3.07 -6.80 13.94
C PHE A 273 2.46 -7.13 15.30
N ARG A 274 1.59 -6.28 15.82
CA ARG A 274 0.88 -6.55 17.10
C ARG A 274 0.00 -7.81 17.02
N GLU A 275 -0.68 -8.01 15.90
CA GLU A 275 -1.52 -9.20 15.69
C GLU A 275 -0.70 -10.48 15.61
N LEU A 276 0.43 -10.48 14.89
CA LEU A 276 1.33 -11.64 14.82
C LEU A 276 1.88 -12.03 16.20
N VAL A 277 2.23 -11.04 17.04
CA VAL A 277 2.65 -11.26 18.41
C VAL A 277 1.48 -11.80 19.27
N ALA A 278 0.30 -11.17 19.19
CA ALA A 278 -0.89 -11.57 19.95
C ALA A 278 -1.40 -12.98 19.58
N ALA A 279 -1.23 -13.36 18.31
CA ALA A 279 -1.53 -14.70 17.82
C ALA A 279 -0.45 -15.75 18.18
N GLY A 280 0.69 -15.33 18.72
CA GLY A 280 1.82 -16.23 19.01
C GLY A 280 2.58 -16.73 17.77
N ILE A 281 2.37 -16.10 16.61
CA ILE A 281 3.04 -16.43 15.35
C ILE A 281 4.50 -15.96 15.36
N VAL A 282 4.78 -14.80 15.97
CA VAL A 282 6.14 -14.27 16.15
C VAL A 282 6.38 -13.98 17.63
N GLU A 283 7.64 -14.04 18.03
CA GLU A 283 8.04 -13.66 19.38
C GLU A 283 7.85 -12.15 19.61
N ALA A 284 7.49 -11.77 20.84
CA ALA A 284 7.38 -10.37 21.22
C ALA A 284 8.76 -9.72 21.20
N THR A 285 8.90 -8.63 20.48
CA THR A 285 10.10 -7.80 20.40
C THR A 285 9.70 -6.34 20.29
N GLU A 286 10.64 -5.45 20.52
CA GLU A 286 10.44 -4.02 20.26
C GLU A 286 10.70 -3.70 18.79
N TRP A 287 9.90 -2.80 18.23
CA TRP A 287 10.12 -2.25 16.90
C TRP A 287 9.84 -0.74 16.91
N ARG A 288 10.46 -0.03 15.99
CA ARG A 288 10.25 1.40 15.79
C ARG A 288 9.67 1.68 14.42
N ILE A 289 8.65 2.53 14.38
CA ILE A 289 8.01 2.94 13.13
C ILE A 289 8.37 4.39 12.81
N PHE A 290 8.90 4.60 11.63
CA PHE A 290 9.27 5.92 11.12
C PHE A 290 8.35 6.30 9.97
N GLY A 291 7.75 7.50 10.09
CA GLY A 291 6.88 8.04 9.06
C GLY A 291 7.64 8.91 8.07
N ALA A 292 7.34 8.79 6.79
CA ALA A 292 7.97 9.58 5.73
C ALA A 292 6.95 10.41 4.97
N GLN A 293 7.13 11.73 4.90
CA GLN A 293 6.30 12.67 4.13
C GLN A 293 7.12 13.57 3.21
N SER A 294 6.45 14.12 2.18
CA SER A 294 6.97 15.23 1.39
C SER A 294 6.75 16.54 2.14
N ALA A 295 7.72 17.45 2.14
CA ALA A 295 7.58 18.78 2.72
C ALA A 295 6.47 19.61 2.05
N GLY A 296 6.05 19.25 0.83
CA GLY A 296 4.89 19.85 0.17
C GLY A 296 3.53 19.34 0.69
N CYS A 297 3.51 18.30 1.54
CA CYS A 297 2.31 17.76 2.18
C CYS A 297 2.71 16.95 3.43
N ASP A 298 2.92 17.65 4.56
CA ASP A 298 3.54 17.10 5.76
C ASP A 298 2.73 17.28 7.07
N PRO A 299 1.38 17.16 7.04
CA PRO A 299 0.56 17.47 8.21
C PRO A 299 0.86 16.60 9.43
N ILE A 300 1.20 15.30 9.21
CA ILE A 300 1.53 14.37 10.31
C ILE A 300 2.92 14.67 10.87
N ALA A 301 3.91 14.93 9.99
CA ALA A 301 5.26 15.29 10.42
C ALA A 301 5.25 16.59 11.22
N THR A 302 4.53 17.61 10.76
CA THR A 302 4.35 18.88 11.49
C THR A 302 3.72 18.64 12.86
N ALA A 303 2.65 17.86 12.95
CA ALA A 303 1.98 17.58 14.23
C ALA A 303 2.92 16.84 15.20
N PHE A 304 3.72 15.89 14.71
CA PHE A 304 4.70 15.15 15.51
C PHE A 304 5.77 16.10 16.09
N GLU A 305 6.39 16.94 15.26
CA GLU A 305 7.44 17.87 15.66
C GLU A 305 6.95 18.95 16.63
N GLN A 306 5.71 19.39 16.46
CA GLN A 306 5.08 20.37 17.35
C GLN A 306 4.51 19.76 18.63
N GLY A 307 4.57 18.44 18.79
CA GLY A 307 3.99 17.73 19.93
C GLY A 307 2.45 17.79 19.98
N TRP A 308 1.78 18.04 18.86
CA TRP A 308 0.32 18.12 18.82
C TRP A 308 -0.31 16.73 18.80
N ASP A 309 -1.46 16.58 19.44
CA ASP A 309 -2.29 15.37 19.36
C ASP A 309 -3.27 15.42 18.19
N VAL A 310 -3.46 16.60 17.59
CA VAL A 310 -4.34 16.84 16.46
C VAL A 310 -3.53 17.17 15.22
N VAL A 311 -3.84 16.51 14.11
CA VAL A 311 -3.25 16.81 12.80
C VAL A 311 -4.05 17.90 12.12
N LYS A 312 -3.43 19.06 11.86
CA LYS A 312 -4.06 20.17 11.17
C LYS A 312 -3.97 20.01 9.66
N PRO A 313 -5.06 20.21 8.91
CA PRO A 313 -5.04 20.14 7.45
C PRO A 313 -4.06 21.13 6.81
N VAL A 314 -3.41 20.72 5.72
CA VAL A 314 -2.55 21.55 4.87
C VAL A 314 -3.01 21.50 3.42
N LYS A 315 -2.66 22.52 2.62
CA LYS A 315 -2.87 22.47 1.16
C LYS A 315 -1.65 21.83 0.50
N PRO A 316 -1.79 20.67 -0.18
CA PRO A 316 -0.68 19.99 -0.81
C PRO A 316 -0.08 20.75 -1.99
N THR A 317 1.27 20.72 -2.12
CA THR A 317 2.02 21.38 -3.20
C THR A 317 3.14 20.52 -3.79
N GLY A 318 3.50 19.38 -3.18
CA GLY A 318 4.65 18.57 -3.57
C GLY A 318 4.45 17.71 -4.81
N ILE A 319 5.56 17.23 -5.39
CA ILE A 319 5.59 16.32 -6.55
C ILE A 319 5.12 14.89 -6.20
N ALA A 320 5.16 14.49 -4.93
CA ALA A 320 4.74 13.17 -4.48
C ALA A 320 3.20 13.07 -4.43
N LYS A 321 2.54 13.18 -5.59
CA LYS A 321 1.07 13.30 -5.72
C LYS A 321 0.31 12.17 -5.04
N SER A 322 0.84 10.95 -5.02
CA SER A 322 0.22 9.81 -4.33
C SER A 322 0.21 9.94 -2.80
N LEU A 323 1.05 10.83 -2.23
CA LEU A 323 1.11 11.14 -0.80
C LEU A 323 0.40 12.47 -0.45
N ASN A 324 -0.10 13.21 -1.42
CA ASN A 324 -0.70 14.54 -1.24
C ASN A 324 -2.11 14.47 -0.64
N ILE A 325 -2.22 13.98 0.59
CA ILE A 325 -3.45 14.00 1.39
C ILE A 325 -3.28 15.03 2.50
N GLY A 326 -3.78 16.23 2.28
CA GLY A 326 -3.63 17.37 3.20
C GLY A 326 -4.44 17.24 4.48
N ASN A 327 -5.52 16.47 4.49
CA ASN A 327 -6.34 16.15 5.67
C ASN A 327 -6.34 14.63 5.92
N PRO A 328 -5.29 14.08 6.58
CA PRO A 328 -5.11 12.64 6.73
C PRO A 328 -6.05 12.06 7.79
N ALA A 329 -7.01 11.26 7.37
CA ALA A 329 -8.01 10.66 8.25
C ALA A 329 -7.43 9.69 9.30
N ASP A 330 -6.29 9.06 9.01
CA ASP A 330 -5.58 8.19 9.95
C ASP A 330 -4.41 8.91 10.67
N GLY A 331 -4.28 10.22 10.49
CA GLY A 331 -3.19 11.02 11.02
C GLY A 331 -2.98 10.88 12.53
N PRO A 332 -4.00 11.06 13.39
CA PRO A 332 -3.87 10.90 14.84
C PRO A 332 -3.40 9.50 15.24
N TYR A 333 -3.85 8.47 14.53
CA TYR A 333 -3.47 7.07 14.80
C TYR A 333 -2.04 6.75 14.31
N ALA A 334 -1.59 7.41 13.25
CA ALA A 334 -0.20 7.32 12.82
C ALA A 334 0.74 7.99 13.84
N LEU A 335 0.36 9.15 14.38
CA LEU A 335 1.09 9.80 15.47
C LEU A 335 1.20 8.90 16.70
N ASP A 336 0.08 8.27 17.12
CA ASP A 336 0.07 7.33 18.23
C ASP A 336 1.04 6.15 17.98
N ALA A 337 0.95 5.50 16.81
CA ALA A 337 1.81 4.37 16.46
C ALA A 337 3.30 4.76 16.49
N ILE A 338 3.68 5.90 15.92
CA ILE A 338 5.05 6.40 15.89
C ILE A 338 5.54 6.68 17.31
N ARG A 339 4.77 7.41 18.12
CA ARG A 339 5.14 7.76 19.51
C ARG A 339 5.25 6.53 20.39
N ARG A 340 4.28 5.63 20.34
CA ARG A 340 4.23 4.40 21.14
C ARG A 340 5.39 3.46 20.84
N THR A 341 5.86 3.41 19.60
CA THR A 341 7.00 2.59 19.20
C THR A 341 8.35 3.27 19.39
N GLY A 342 8.38 4.51 19.90
CA GLY A 342 9.62 5.28 20.04
C GLY A 342 10.29 5.63 18.71
N GLY A 343 9.49 5.67 17.64
CA GLY A 343 9.92 6.07 16.31
C GLY A 343 10.00 7.58 16.12
N SER A 344 10.10 8.01 14.87
CA SER A 344 10.17 9.41 14.48
C SER A 344 9.53 9.64 13.11
N VAL A 345 9.50 10.89 12.66
CA VAL A 345 9.05 11.26 11.31
C VAL A 345 10.12 12.08 10.61
N GLY A 346 10.15 11.98 9.28
CA GLY A 346 10.93 12.86 8.43
C GLY A 346 10.08 13.47 7.34
N ARG A 347 10.54 14.61 6.82
CA ARG A 347 9.96 15.27 5.65
C ARG A 347 11.06 15.83 4.76
N VAL A 348 10.88 15.70 3.46
CA VAL A 348 11.90 16.03 2.46
C VAL A 348 11.32 16.84 1.31
N GLY A 349 12.12 17.73 0.75
CA GLY A 349 11.77 18.52 -0.43
C GLY A 349 11.89 17.74 -1.73
N ASP A 350 11.38 18.34 -2.81
CA ASP A 350 11.26 17.69 -4.13
C ASP A 350 12.60 17.20 -4.71
N ASP A 351 13.68 17.98 -4.57
CA ASP A 351 15.02 17.57 -5.04
C ASP A 351 15.53 16.32 -4.31
N ALA A 352 15.30 16.23 -3.00
CA ALA A 352 15.66 15.06 -2.20
C ALA A 352 14.84 13.84 -2.58
N ILE A 353 13.56 14.02 -2.93
CA ILE A 353 12.69 12.94 -3.45
C ILE A 353 13.25 12.37 -4.74
N VAL A 354 13.60 13.24 -5.69
CA VAL A 354 14.23 12.84 -6.98
C VAL A 354 15.54 12.12 -6.73
N GLN A 355 16.37 12.62 -5.81
CA GLN A 355 17.63 11.96 -5.46
C GLN A 355 17.37 10.58 -4.79
N GLY A 356 16.37 10.46 -3.91
CA GLY A 356 15.99 9.19 -3.29
C GLY A 356 15.57 8.12 -4.31
N ILE A 357 14.80 8.51 -5.36
CA ILE A 357 14.48 7.60 -6.48
C ILE A 357 15.75 7.12 -7.18
N ARG A 358 16.67 8.04 -7.50
CA ARG A 358 17.93 7.72 -8.19
C ARG A 358 18.84 6.84 -7.33
N ASP A 359 18.92 7.11 -6.03
CA ASP A 359 19.71 6.31 -5.09
C ASP A 359 19.18 4.89 -5.02
N LEU A 360 17.87 4.71 -4.89
CA LEU A 360 17.27 3.38 -4.88
C LEU A 360 17.53 2.64 -6.19
N ALA A 361 17.29 3.29 -7.34
CA ALA A 361 17.45 2.67 -8.65
C ALA A 361 18.90 2.22 -8.91
N ARG A 362 19.90 3.08 -8.64
CA ARG A 362 21.31 2.76 -8.92
C ARG A 362 21.94 1.76 -7.95
N THR A 363 21.34 1.61 -6.76
CA THR A 363 21.91 0.70 -5.72
C THR A 363 21.21 -0.64 -5.67
N THR A 364 19.92 -0.71 -6.03
CA THR A 364 19.10 -1.93 -5.93
C THR A 364 18.50 -2.40 -7.24
N GLY A 365 18.47 -1.54 -8.27
CA GLY A 365 17.75 -1.80 -9.52
C GLY A 365 16.24 -1.53 -9.43
N ILE A 366 15.72 -1.09 -8.29
CA ILE A 366 14.30 -0.79 -8.11
C ILE A 366 14.01 0.64 -8.55
N PHE A 367 13.19 0.80 -9.58
CA PHE A 367 12.72 2.11 -10.04
C PHE A 367 11.40 2.44 -9.33
N ALA A 368 11.49 3.28 -8.30
CA ALA A 368 10.35 3.66 -7.46
C ALA A 368 9.62 4.91 -8.00
N GLU A 369 8.31 4.98 -7.74
CA GLU A 369 7.56 6.24 -7.84
C GLU A 369 8.01 7.25 -6.78
N THR A 370 7.51 8.49 -6.84
CA THR A 370 7.87 9.57 -5.90
C THR A 370 7.65 9.21 -4.43
N ALA A 371 6.66 8.35 -4.10
CA ALA A 371 6.46 7.87 -2.73
C ALA A 371 7.64 7.04 -2.21
N GLY A 372 8.23 6.16 -3.06
CA GLY A 372 9.45 5.43 -2.70
C GLY A 372 10.66 6.36 -2.58
N GLY A 373 10.74 7.40 -3.42
CA GLY A 373 11.75 8.45 -3.30
C GLY A 373 11.67 9.19 -1.97
N VAL A 374 10.46 9.53 -1.51
CA VAL A 374 10.22 10.13 -0.18
C VAL A 374 10.74 9.20 0.91
N THR A 375 10.45 7.90 0.83
CA THR A 375 10.86 6.93 1.87
C THR A 375 12.38 6.84 1.98
N VAL A 376 13.10 6.75 0.86
CA VAL A 376 14.57 6.65 0.84
C VAL A 376 15.23 7.97 1.28
N ALA A 377 14.72 9.11 0.82
CA ALA A 377 15.24 10.42 1.23
C ALA A 377 15.03 10.68 2.73
N VAL A 378 13.87 10.29 3.28
CA VAL A 378 13.61 10.36 4.73
C VAL A 378 14.49 9.37 5.50
N LEU A 379 14.73 8.15 4.99
CA LEU A 379 15.70 7.24 5.60
C LEU A 379 17.06 7.92 5.75
N ARG A 380 17.58 8.53 4.68
CA ARG A 380 18.83 9.31 4.72
C ARG A 380 18.80 10.40 5.78
N GLN A 381 17.76 11.23 5.78
CA GLN A 381 17.56 12.31 6.76
C GLN A 381 17.59 11.78 8.20
N LEU A 382 16.89 10.68 8.48
CA LEU A 382 16.81 10.09 9.83
C LEU A 382 18.17 9.56 10.32
N VAL A 383 18.98 9.01 9.40
CA VAL A 383 20.34 8.57 9.70
C VAL A 383 21.25 9.78 9.99
N GLU A 384 21.24 10.79 9.11
CA GLU A 384 22.04 12.00 9.25
C GLU A 384 21.71 12.79 10.52
N ASP A 385 20.43 12.81 10.92
CA ASP A 385 19.96 13.45 12.15
C ASP A 385 20.19 12.59 13.41
N GLY A 386 20.70 11.36 13.29
CA GLY A 386 20.90 10.44 14.41
C GLY A 386 19.59 9.95 15.06
N ARG A 387 18.46 10.02 14.32
CA ARG A 387 17.14 9.60 14.81
C ARG A 387 16.83 8.13 14.53
N LEU A 388 17.60 7.49 13.66
CA LEU A 388 17.52 6.08 13.33
C LEU A 388 18.82 5.39 13.74
N ASP A 389 18.72 4.23 14.39
CA ASP A 389 19.89 3.45 14.82
C ASP A 389 20.53 2.74 13.61
N PRO A 390 21.75 3.11 13.19
CA PRO A 390 22.39 2.51 12.04
C PRO A 390 22.80 1.03 12.25
N ALA A 391 22.86 0.56 13.48
CA ALA A 391 23.19 -0.83 13.81
C ALA A 391 21.97 -1.75 13.87
N ALA A 392 20.76 -1.19 13.77
CA ALA A 392 19.53 -1.95 13.80
C ALA A 392 19.06 -2.34 12.39
N GLU A 393 18.50 -3.55 12.25
CA GLU A 393 17.90 -3.99 10.99
C GLU A 393 16.72 -3.09 10.58
N THR A 394 16.78 -2.58 9.36
CA THR A 394 15.81 -1.61 8.84
C THR A 394 15.12 -2.14 7.57
N VAL A 395 13.80 -1.97 7.51
CA VAL A 395 13.01 -2.20 6.29
C VAL A 395 12.45 -0.87 5.82
N VAL A 396 12.58 -0.57 4.52
CA VAL A 396 11.93 0.57 3.87
C VAL A 396 10.88 0.08 2.86
N LEU A 397 9.79 0.82 2.73
CA LEU A 397 8.71 0.42 1.84
C LEU A 397 8.77 1.20 0.52
N ASN A 398 8.86 0.49 -0.60
CA ASN A 398 8.54 1.00 -1.93
C ASN A 398 7.11 0.58 -2.30
N THR A 399 6.22 1.56 -2.48
CA THR A 399 4.79 1.33 -2.66
C THR A 399 4.32 1.37 -4.11
N GLY A 400 5.18 1.70 -5.05
CA GLY A 400 4.80 1.75 -6.45
C GLY A 400 5.95 1.95 -7.44
N GLU A 401 5.65 1.65 -8.70
CA GLU A 401 6.56 1.65 -9.84
C GLU A 401 6.81 3.06 -10.39
N GLY A 402 8.07 3.37 -10.70
CA GLY A 402 8.52 4.67 -11.18
C GLY A 402 7.97 5.06 -12.55
N LEU A 403 7.70 4.09 -13.42
CA LEU A 403 7.10 4.35 -14.74
C LEU A 403 5.72 5.04 -14.67
N LYS A 404 5.09 5.05 -13.51
CA LYS A 404 3.82 5.74 -13.29
C LYS A 404 3.94 7.24 -13.05
N THR A 405 5.15 7.75 -12.74
CA THR A 405 5.42 9.15 -12.40
C THR A 405 6.76 9.60 -12.98
N LEU A 406 6.85 9.74 -14.31
CA LEU A 406 8.09 10.13 -15.01
C LEU A 406 8.39 11.62 -14.91
N ASP A 407 7.35 12.46 -14.85
CA ASP A 407 7.47 13.93 -14.92
C ASP A 407 8.57 14.52 -14.01
N PRO A 408 8.76 14.07 -12.75
CA PRO A 408 9.80 14.64 -11.89
C PRO A 408 11.24 14.26 -12.31
N LEU A 409 11.38 13.18 -13.09
CA LEU A 409 12.69 12.66 -13.52
C LEU A 409 13.10 13.13 -14.91
N GLU A 410 12.16 13.37 -15.81
CA GLU A 410 12.43 13.81 -17.21
C GLU A 410 13.40 14.99 -17.29
N PRO A 411 13.35 16.02 -16.41
CA PRO A 411 14.30 17.14 -16.48
C PRO A 411 15.73 16.79 -16.06
N VAL A 412 15.94 15.70 -15.29
CA VAL A 412 17.21 15.38 -14.63
C VAL A 412 17.85 14.07 -15.09
N VAL A 413 17.15 13.29 -15.89
CA VAL A 413 17.62 11.99 -16.40
C VAL A 413 17.47 11.95 -17.93
N GLY A 414 18.54 11.59 -18.62
CA GLY A 414 18.53 11.49 -20.08
C GLY A 414 19.81 10.88 -20.62
N PRO A 415 19.96 10.84 -21.97
CA PRO A 415 21.18 10.35 -22.59
C PRO A 415 22.39 11.16 -22.16
N THR A 416 23.41 10.49 -21.60
CA THR A 416 24.66 11.13 -21.16
C THR A 416 25.58 11.48 -22.35
N HIS A 417 25.41 10.78 -23.48
CA HIS A 417 26.21 11.02 -24.69
C HIS A 417 25.32 10.96 -25.93
N ARG A 418 25.66 11.77 -26.94
CA ARG A 418 25.11 11.67 -28.28
C ARG A 418 26.25 11.36 -29.26
N VAL A 419 26.10 10.29 -30.01
CA VAL A 419 27.10 9.86 -31.00
C VAL A 419 26.44 9.60 -32.36
N GLN A 420 27.20 9.73 -33.45
CA GLN A 420 26.79 9.24 -34.76
C GLN A 420 26.95 7.71 -34.80
N PRO A 421 26.23 6.98 -35.68
CA PRO A 421 26.33 5.53 -35.79
C PRO A 421 27.67 5.09 -36.44
N SER A 422 28.79 5.43 -35.79
CA SER A 422 30.14 5.08 -36.25
C SER A 422 31.08 4.85 -35.07
N LEU A 423 32.03 3.92 -35.25
CA LEU A 423 33.06 3.63 -34.22
C LEU A 423 33.91 4.86 -33.91
N SER A 424 34.21 5.69 -34.92
CA SER A 424 34.99 6.93 -34.72
C SER A 424 34.27 7.92 -33.81
N SER A 425 32.93 8.05 -33.92
CA SER A 425 32.16 8.92 -33.06
C SER A 425 32.09 8.40 -31.62
N VAL A 426 31.97 7.08 -31.44
CA VAL A 426 31.98 6.45 -30.12
C VAL A 426 33.33 6.60 -29.42
N ARG A 427 34.46 6.45 -30.17
CA ARG A 427 35.81 6.71 -29.65
C ARG A 427 36.02 8.19 -29.30
N ALA A 428 35.56 9.10 -30.16
CA ALA A 428 35.64 10.53 -29.89
C ALA A 428 34.88 10.98 -28.64
N ALA A 429 33.81 10.24 -28.28
CA ALA A 429 33.07 10.44 -27.04
C ALA A 429 33.73 9.78 -25.80
N GLY A 430 34.89 9.12 -25.97
CA GLY A 430 35.61 8.46 -24.85
C GLY A 430 34.96 7.22 -24.28
N LEU A 431 34.00 6.61 -25.01
CA LEU A 431 33.21 5.45 -24.53
C LEU A 431 33.92 4.12 -24.77
N ILE A 432 34.86 4.07 -25.68
CA ILE A 432 35.74 2.92 -25.97
C ILE A 432 37.15 3.41 -26.25
N GLY A 433 38.17 2.60 -25.88
CA GLY A 433 39.58 2.86 -26.18
C GLY A 433 39.97 2.59 -27.63
#